data_450d80a1d50ae052e3be70f4db75f8b5
#
_entry.id   450d80a1d50ae052e3be70f4db75f8b5
#
_cell.length_a   1.000
_cell.length_b   1.000
_cell.length_c   1.000
_cell.angle_alpha   90.00
_cell.angle_beta   90.00
_cell.angle_gamma   90.00
#
_symmetry.space_group_name_H-M   'P 1'
#
loop_
_entity.id
_entity.type
_entity.pdbx_description
1 polymer ?
#
loop_
_entity_poly.entity_id
_entity_poly.type
_entity_poly.pdbx_seq_one_letter_code
_entity_poly.pdbx_strand_id
1 'polypeptide(L)'
;HEAWSGFHAVNTMFAITEASGISDDTFNAIEGNLQGNSRILLVFNPNTTVGYAAKSQKGDRWAKFRLNSMDAPNVVAKKEIIPGQVDHNWIEDKLENWCTKIHQHEFIAEEDDFEYDGQWYRPTDVFRIKVLGKFPKVAEDNLVPEQWVELANKRWLEAQQNGFQPSGKRVVGSDIAGMGRDNTVDCHKWGDYVENFDVNNKLDYVVL
;
A
#
# COMPACT_ATOMS: atom_id res chain seq x y z
N HIS A 1 -8.10 4.74 21.86
CA HIS A 1 -9.11 4.76 20.77
C HIS A 1 -10.33 5.62 21.11
N GLU A 2 -10.83 5.57 22.35
CA GLU A 2 -12.01 6.33 22.82
C GLU A 2 -11.82 7.86 22.75
N ALA A 3 -10.58 8.35 22.83
CA ALA A 3 -10.28 9.79 22.77
C ALA A 3 -10.67 10.47 21.43
N TRP A 4 -10.85 9.71 20.37
CA TRP A 4 -11.23 10.21 19.02
C TRP A 4 -12.72 10.03 18.72
N SER A 5 -13.50 9.41 19.61
CA SER A 5 -14.93 9.28 19.46
C SER A 5 -15.65 10.49 20.11
N GLY A 6 -16.74 10.93 19.50
CA GLY A 6 -17.62 11.97 20.11
C GLY A 6 -17.34 13.42 19.66
N PHE A 7 -16.49 13.63 18.65
CA PHE A 7 -16.35 14.97 18.04
C PHE A 7 -17.48 15.22 17.04
N HIS A 8 -18.49 15.95 17.46
CA HIS A 8 -19.62 16.30 16.60
C HIS A 8 -19.67 17.82 16.43
N ALA A 9 -19.52 18.27 15.19
CA ALA A 9 -19.72 19.65 14.79
C ALA A 9 -20.28 19.70 13.37
N VAL A 10 -20.95 20.81 13.02
CA VAL A 10 -21.49 21.01 11.67
C VAL A 10 -20.40 20.98 10.60
N ASN A 11 -19.23 21.52 10.94
CA ASN A 11 -18.04 21.52 10.11
C ASN A 11 -16.87 20.99 10.93
N THR A 12 -16.32 19.84 10.54
CA THR A 12 -15.18 19.20 11.21
C THR A 12 -14.10 18.90 10.20
N MET A 13 -12.84 19.12 10.55
CA MET A 13 -11.70 18.71 9.76
C MET A 13 -10.71 17.93 10.63
N PHE A 14 -10.41 16.72 10.23
CA PHE A 14 -9.31 15.93 10.79
C PHE A 14 -8.09 16.07 9.88
N ALA A 15 -7.02 16.67 10.39
CA ALA A 15 -5.73 16.70 9.73
C ALA A 15 -4.78 15.74 10.44
N ILE A 16 -4.38 14.68 9.74
CA ILE A 16 -3.61 13.58 10.30
C ILE A 16 -2.27 13.53 9.58
N THR A 17 -1.21 13.86 10.31
CA THR A 17 0.17 13.73 9.84
C THR A 17 0.72 12.35 10.23
N GLU A 18 1.73 11.87 9.50
CA GLU A 18 2.33 10.54 9.67
C GLU A 18 1.28 9.41 9.65
N ALA A 19 0.27 9.57 8.77
CA ALA A 19 -0.90 8.71 8.76
C ALA A 19 -0.59 7.22 8.45
N SER A 20 0.55 6.91 7.83
CA SER A 20 1.00 5.53 7.59
C SER A 20 1.33 4.75 8.88
N GLY A 21 1.63 5.47 9.98
CA GLY A 21 1.91 4.87 11.29
C GLY A 21 0.70 4.74 12.21
N ILE A 22 -0.49 5.17 11.77
CA ILE A 22 -1.71 5.16 12.59
C ILE A 22 -2.47 3.85 12.37
N SER A 23 -2.93 3.23 13.46
CA SER A 23 -3.70 1.98 13.40
C SER A 23 -5.07 2.16 12.76
N ASP A 24 -5.56 1.12 12.09
CA ASP A 24 -6.91 1.08 11.47
C ASP A 24 -8.01 1.34 12.51
N ASP A 25 -7.85 0.91 13.79
CA ASP A 25 -8.81 1.18 14.85
C ASP A 25 -8.98 2.67 15.15
N THR A 26 -7.89 3.44 15.10
CA THR A 26 -7.95 4.90 15.27
C THR A 26 -8.70 5.53 14.10
N PHE A 27 -8.46 5.09 12.88
CA PHE A 27 -9.19 5.56 11.71
C PHE A 27 -10.66 5.21 11.75
N ASN A 28 -11.03 4.01 12.22
CA ASN A 28 -12.44 3.62 12.40
C ASN A 28 -13.16 4.55 13.39
N ALA A 29 -12.49 4.94 14.49
CA ALA A 29 -13.03 5.90 15.43
C ALA A 29 -13.22 7.29 14.81
N ILE A 30 -12.28 7.75 13.97
CA ILE A 30 -12.38 9.03 13.26
C ILE A 30 -13.49 8.97 12.19
N GLU A 31 -13.60 7.90 11.42
CA GLU A 31 -14.65 7.74 10.41
C GLU A 31 -16.05 7.80 10.99
N GLY A 32 -16.25 7.29 12.21
CA GLY A 32 -17.52 7.43 12.93
C GLY A 32 -17.95 8.88 13.20
N ASN A 33 -17.02 9.82 13.16
CA ASN A 33 -17.28 11.26 13.35
C ASN A 33 -17.38 12.05 12.03
N LEU A 34 -17.13 11.41 10.87
CA LEU A 34 -17.23 12.07 9.56
C LEU A 34 -18.67 12.18 9.11
N GLN A 35 -19.37 13.18 9.62
CA GLN A 35 -20.77 13.47 9.29
C GLN A 35 -20.92 14.86 8.65
N GLY A 36 -21.96 15.04 7.84
CA GLY A 36 -22.27 16.34 7.23
C GLY A 36 -21.12 16.91 6.38
N ASN A 37 -20.62 18.08 6.76
CA ASN A 37 -19.51 18.77 6.07
C ASN A 37 -18.13 18.41 6.63
N SER A 38 -17.97 17.24 7.21
CA SER A 38 -16.67 16.80 7.71
C SER A 38 -15.68 16.55 6.58
N ARG A 39 -14.41 16.83 6.86
CA ARG A 39 -13.27 16.60 5.96
C ARG A 39 -12.16 15.86 6.69
N ILE A 40 -11.42 15.06 5.96
CA ILE A 40 -10.21 14.43 6.45
C ILE A 40 -9.06 14.70 5.49
N LEU A 41 -7.92 15.12 6.04
CA LEU A 41 -6.66 15.28 5.33
C LEU A 41 -5.66 14.29 5.90
N LEU A 42 -5.08 13.45 5.05
CA LEU A 42 -4.00 12.54 5.41
C LEU A 42 -2.70 13.03 4.78
N VAL A 43 -1.68 13.18 5.60
CA VAL A 43 -0.31 13.50 5.16
C VAL A 43 0.61 12.41 5.66
N PHE A 44 1.34 11.75 4.76
CA PHE A 44 2.21 10.65 5.13
C PHE A 44 3.28 10.35 4.08
N ASN A 45 4.37 9.75 4.53
CA ASN A 45 5.27 9.02 3.65
C ASN A 45 4.68 7.63 3.39
N PRO A 46 4.68 7.14 2.14
CA PRO A 46 4.09 5.84 1.77
C PRO A 46 5.01 4.68 2.18
N ASN A 47 5.24 4.53 3.50
CA ASN A 47 6.18 3.54 4.06
C ASN A 47 5.67 2.10 3.93
N THR A 48 4.36 1.92 3.83
CA THR A 48 3.72 0.59 3.77
C THR A 48 2.61 0.58 2.73
N THR A 49 2.42 -0.56 2.06
CA THR A 49 1.36 -0.78 1.06
C THR A 49 0.04 -1.23 1.71
N VAL A 50 0.02 -1.42 3.03
CA VAL A 50 -1.15 -1.85 3.80
C VAL A 50 -1.63 -0.77 4.78
N GLY A 51 -2.82 -0.98 5.37
CA GLY A 51 -3.43 -0.06 6.32
C GLY A 51 -4.27 1.04 5.66
N TYR A 52 -4.91 1.86 6.48
CA TYR A 52 -5.88 2.87 6.06
C TYR A 52 -5.28 3.91 5.09
N ALA A 53 -4.08 4.43 5.41
CA ALA A 53 -3.39 5.42 4.58
C ALA A 53 -3.11 4.87 3.17
N ALA A 54 -2.64 3.62 3.05
CA ALA A 54 -2.43 2.98 1.75
C ALA A 54 -3.76 2.75 1.00
N LYS A 55 -4.81 2.29 1.70
CA LYS A 55 -6.16 2.13 1.13
C LYS A 55 -6.73 3.44 0.59
N SER A 56 -6.41 4.60 1.21
CA SER A 56 -6.87 5.91 0.74
C SER A 56 -6.35 6.26 -0.65
N GLN A 57 -5.26 5.64 -1.09
CA GLN A 57 -4.67 5.86 -2.42
C GLN A 57 -5.31 4.99 -3.51
N LYS A 58 -6.21 4.06 -3.13
CA LYS A 58 -6.93 3.18 -4.07
C LYS A 58 -8.34 3.74 -4.36
N GLY A 59 -8.85 3.46 -5.57
CA GLY A 59 -10.20 3.90 -5.98
C GLY A 59 -10.35 5.43 -6.07
N ASP A 60 -11.58 5.92 -6.17
CA ASP A 60 -11.91 7.34 -6.48
C ASP A 60 -12.51 8.12 -5.32
N ARG A 61 -12.56 7.51 -4.12
CA ARG A 61 -13.13 8.17 -2.92
C ARG A 61 -12.35 9.39 -2.46
N TRP A 62 -11.03 9.43 -2.74
CA TRP A 62 -10.10 10.42 -2.22
C TRP A 62 -9.53 11.31 -3.33
N ALA A 63 -9.45 12.62 -3.07
CA ALA A 63 -8.56 13.49 -3.82
C ALA A 63 -7.11 13.19 -3.41
N LYS A 64 -6.24 12.88 -4.37
CA LYS A 64 -4.89 12.40 -4.13
C LYS A 64 -3.87 13.39 -4.65
N PHE A 65 -2.89 13.71 -3.82
CA PHE A 65 -1.78 14.58 -4.16
C PHE A 65 -0.49 13.85 -3.82
N ARG A 66 0.40 13.77 -4.78
CA ARG A 66 1.74 13.23 -4.57
C ARG A 66 2.74 14.38 -4.65
N LEU A 67 3.54 14.54 -3.61
CA LEU A 67 4.63 15.51 -3.57
C LEU A 67 5.94 14.78 -3.89
N ASN A 68 6.61 15.20 -4.95
CA ASN A 68 7.92 14.70 -5.33
C ASN A 68 8.96 15.78 -4.96
N SER A 69 9.94 15.43 -4.14
CA SER A 69 10.96 16.37 -3.69
C SER A 69 11.82 16.91 -4.84
N MET A 70 11.92 16.17 -5.96
CA MET A 70 12.65 16.63 -7.14
C MET A 70 11.96 17.80 -7.86
N ASP A 71 10.64 17.98 -7.66
CA ASP A 71 9.85 19.08 -8.22
C ASP A 71 9.88 20.33 -7.32
N ALA A 72 10.58 20.29 -6.18
CA ALA A 72 10.65 21.39 -5.26
C ALA A 72 11.37 22.62 -5.89
N PRO A 73 10.88 23.86 -5.68
CA PRO A 73 11.44 25.07 -6.26
C PRO A 73 12.95 25.22 -6.09
N ASN A 74 13.49 24.90 -4.91
CA ASN A 74 14.93 24.97 -4.65
C ASN A 74 15.73 23.97 -5.48
N VAL A 75 15.18 22.77 -5.69
CA VAL A 75 15.82 21.71 -6.47
C VAL A 75 15.82 22.08 -7.95
N VAL A 76 14.66 22.45 -8.48
CA VAL A 76 14.52 22.83 -9.91
C VAL A 76 15.38 24.03 -10.26
N ALA A 77 15.42 25.03 -9.40
CA ALA A 77 16.21 26.25 -9.63
C ALA A 77 17.69 26.11 -9.26
N LYS A 78 18.09 25.01 -8.63
CA LYS A 78 19.45 24.77 -8.11
C LYS A 78 19.95 25.90 -7.20
N LYS A 79 19.05 26.54 -6.47
CA LYS A 79 19.33 27.62 -5.50
C LYS A 79 18.22 27.71 -4.48
N GLU A 80 18.54 28.31 -3.33
CA GLU A 80 17.51 28.57 -2.32
C GLU A 80 16.52 29.64 -2.78
N ILE A 81 15.25 29.25 -2.96
CA ILE A 81 14.11 30.15 -3.23
C ILE A 81 13.21 30.20 -1.99
N ILE A 82 12.98 29.05 -1.38
CA ILE A 82 12.14 28.89 -0.19
C ILE A 82 13.03 28.38 0.94
N PRO A 83 13.29 29.23 1.97
CA PRO A 83 14.12 28.84 3.10
C PRO A 83 13.58 27.58 3.81
N GLY A 84 14.48 26.66 4.13
CA GLY A 84 14.15 25.43 4.85
C GLY A 84 13.46 24.34 4.02
N GLN A 85 13.21 24.56 2.73
CA GLN A 85 12.77 23.50 1.83
C GLN A 85 13.96 22.65 1.36
N VAL A 86 13.69 21.41 0.96
CA VAL A 86 14.69 20.52 0.34
C VAL A 86 15.38 21.23 -0.83
N ASP A 87 16.69 21.07 -0.95
CA ASP A 87 17.53 21.70 -1.96
C ASP A 87 18.18 20.67 -2.91
N HIS A 88 18.86 21.22 -3.92
CA HIS A 88 19.57 20.44 -4.93
C HIS A 88 20.66 19.55 -4.34
N ASN A 89 21.48 20.06 -3.39
CA ASN A 89 22.58 19.30 -2.80
C ASN A 89 22.07 18.09 -2.02
N TRP A 90 20.91 18.23 -1.34
CA TRP A 90 20.26 17.10 -0.67
C TRP A 90 19.82 16.03 -1.68
N ILE A 91 19.26 16.43 -2.84
CA ILE A 91 18.88 15.47 -3.89
C ILE A 91 20.12 14.75 -4.44
N GLU A 92 21.22 15.45 -4.71
CA GLU A 92 22.46 14.83 -5.20
C GLU A 92 23.00 13.79 -4.22
N ASP A 93 23.03 14.08 -2.92
CA ASP A 93 23.41 13.11 -1.89
C ASP A 93 22.50 11.88 -1.91
N LYS A 94 21.18 12.06 -2.08
CA LYS A 94 20.24 10.92 -2.12
C LYS A 94 20.32 10.13 -3.42
N LEU A 95 20.61 10.75 -4.55
CA LEU A 95 20.91 10.07 -5.80
C LEU A 95 22.14 9.15 -5.67
N GLU A 96 23.17 9.60 -5.00
CA GLU A 96 24.39 8.84 -4.81
C GLU A 96 24.20 7.66 -3.84
N ASN A 97 23.43 7.86 -2.76
CA ASN A 97 23.30 6.88 -1.69
C ASN A 97 22.06 5.94 -1.82
N TRP A 98 21.00 6.39 -2.52
CA TRP A 98 19.74 5.67 -2.59
C TRP A 98 19.31 5.28 -4.00
N CYS A 99 20.15 5.51 -5.00
CA CYS A 99 19.90 5.09 -6.37
C CYS A 99 21.08 4.33 -6.94
N THR A 100 20.81 3.48 -7.92
CA THR A 100 21.85 2.84 -8.73
C THR A 100 21.96 3.60 -10.05
N LYS A 101 23.19 4.02 -10.43
CA LYS A 101 23.45 4.57 -11.76
C LYS A 101 23.31 3.46 -12.79
N ILE A 102 22.58 3.73 -13.85
CA ILE A 102 22.35 2.81 -14.95
C ILE A 102 22.68 3.48 -16.29
N HIS A 103 22.78 2.72 -17.33
CA HIS A 103 22.85 3.24 -18.70
C HIS A 103 21.45 3.39 -19.30
N GLN A 104 21.27 4.31 -20.25
CA GLN A 104 19.98 4.55 -20.90
C GLN A 104 19.35 3.28 -21.50
N HIS A 105 20.15 2.35 -22.02
CA HIS A 105 19.64 1.09 -22.58
C HIS A 105 19.15 0.08 -21.53
N GLU A 106 19.45 0.32 -20.25
CA GLU A 106 18.98 -0.48 -19.11
C GLU A 106 17.68 0.09 -18.48
N PHE A 107 17.15 1.17 -19.07
CA PHE A 107 15.94 1.84 -18.59
C PHE A 107 14.75 0.89 -18.55
N ILE A 108 14.08 0.82 -17.41
CA ILE A 108 12.86 0.05 -17.17
C ILE A 108 11.85 0.98 -16.49
N ALA A 109 10.78 1.35 -17.20
CA ALA A 109 9.76 2.26 -16.70
C ALA A 109 9.08 1.75 -15.42
N GLU A 110 8.85 0.43 -15.36
CA GLU A 110 8.26 -0.25 -14.20
C GLU A 110 9.16 -0.22 -12.96
N GLU A 111 10.48 0.02 -13.13
CA GLU A 111 11.43 0.23 -12.05
C GLU A 111 11.49 1.68 -11.56
N ASP A 112 10.63 2.57 -12.09
CA ASP A 112 10.66 4.00 -11.83
C ASP A 112 11.99 4.66 -12.19
N ASP A 113 12.72 4.06 -13.15
CA ASP A 113 13.98 4.61 -13.64
C ASP A 113 13.75 6.01 -14.21
N PHE A 114 14.69 6.91 -13.99
CA PHE A 114 14.59 8.30 -14.42
C PHE A 114 15.95 8.89 -14.77
N GLU A 115 15.91 9.97 -15.54
CA GLU A 115 17.08 10.78 -15.84
C GLU A 115 17.14 12.02 -14.94
N TYR A 116 18.32 12.33 -14.45
CA TYR A 116 18.60 13.57 -13.72
C TYR A 116 20.00 14.09 -14.11
N ASP A 117 20.07 15.33 -14.58
CA ASP A 117 21.30 16.00 -15.04
C ASP A 117 22.14 15.14 -16.03
N GLY A 118 21.48 14.47 -16.97
CA GLY A 118 22.13 13.66 -18.00
C GLY A 118 22.60 12.28 -17.55
N GLN A 119 22.31 11.88 -16.32
CA GLN A 119 22.60 10.53 -15.80
C GLN A 119 21.29 9.79 -15.51
N TRP A 120 21.23 8.53 -15.87
CA TRP A 120 20.11 7.64 -15.59
C TRP A 120 20.28 6.93 -14.25
N TYR A 121 19.19 6.82 -13.51
CA TYR A 121 19.15 6.25 -12.16
C TYR A 121 18.00 5.27 -12.00
N ARG A 122 18.26 4.19 -11.24
CA ARG A 122 17.25 3.29 -10.71
C ARG A 122 17.10 3.52 -9.22
N PRO A 123 15.91 3.96 -8.76
CA PRO A 123 15.69 4.26 -7.34
C PRO A 123 15.52 2.98 -6.52
N THR A 124 16.06 2.97 -5.31
CA THR A 124 15.67 2.01 -4.27
C THR A 124 14.31 2.39 -3.67
N ASP A 125 13.73 1.49 -2.87
CA ASP A 125 12.47 1.79 -2.18
C ASP A 125 12.58 2.96 -1.21
N VAL A 126 13.75 3.16 -0.58
CA VAL A 126 13.99 4.35 0.25
C VAL A 126 13.85 5.64 -0.55
N PHE A 127 14.42 5.71 -1.76
CA PHE A 127 14.31 6.88 -2.64
C PHE A 127 12.86 7.07 -3.13
N ARG A 128 12.17 5.98 -3.49
CA ARG A 128 10.76 6.03 -3.86
C ARG A 128 9.90 6.66 -2.76
N ILE A 129 10.06 6.19 -1.53
CA ILE A 129 9.29 6.65 -0.37
C ILE A 129 9.64 8.10 -0.01
N LYS A 130 10.92 8.39 0.18
CA LYS A 130 11.39 9.63 0.82
C LYS A 130 11.54 10.80 -0.16
N VAL A 131 11.76 10.53 -1.44
CA VAL A 131 12.00 11.55 -2.47
C VAL A 131 10.84 11.62 -3.45
N LEU A 132 10.45 10.48 -4.04
CA LEU A 132 9.41 10.45 -5.08
C LEU A 132 7.98 10.46 -4.53
N GLY A 133 7.77 10.21 -3.23
CA GLY A 133 6.45 10.05 -2.63
C GLY A 133 5.68 8.87 -3.23
N LYS A 134 6.37 7.80 -3.59
CA LYS A 134 5.81 6.55 -4.12
C LYS A 134 5.89 5.43 -3.10
N PHE A 135 4.97 4.49 -3.19
CA PHE A 135 5.04 3.27 -2.37
C PHE A 135 6.25 2.41 -2.73
N PRO A 136 6.79 1.64 -1.76
CA PRO A 136 7.82 0.66 -2.04
C PRO A 136 7.29 -0.42 -2.98
N LYS A 137 8.15 -0.99 -3.80
CA LYS A 137 7.81 -2.15 -4.64
C LYS A 137 7.74 -3.43 -3.83
N VAL A 138 8.64 -3.55 -2.87
CA VAL A 138 8.69 -4.66 -1.92
C VAL A 138 8.53 -4.05 -0.54
N ALA A 139 7.43 -4.34 0.14
CA ALA A 139 7.31 -4.01 1.55
C ALA A 139 8.32 -4.89 2.32
N GLU A 140 9.26 -4.28 3.04
CA GLU A 140 10.33 -4.98 3.77
C GLU A 140 9.82 -6.05 4.74
N ASP A 141 8.56 -5.93 5.20
CA ASP A 141 7.91 -6.84 6.15
C ASP A 141 6.91 -7.82 5.50
N ASN A 142 6.77 -7.82 4.18
CA ASN A 142 5.81 -8.72 3.52
C ASN A 142 6.50 -9.95 2.95
N LEU A 143 6.18 -11.11 3.50
CA LEU A 143 6.61 -12.41 2.99
C LEU A 143 6.18 -12.62 1.51
N VAL A 144 5.04 -12.03 1.13
CA VAL A 144 4.49 -12.07 -0.24
C VAL A 144 4.23 -10.64 -0.71
N PRO A 145 4.89 -10.16 -1.76
CA PRO A 145 4.63 -8.83 -2.34
C PRO A 145 3.16 -8.70 -2.79
N GLU A 146 2.57 -7.53 -2.57
CA GLU A 146 1.17 -7.25 -2.95
C GLU A 146 0.93 -7.50 -4.45
N GLN A 147 1.90 -7.15 -5.30
CA GLN A 147 1.84 -7.40 -6.75
C GLN A 147 1.65 -8.88 -7.10
N TRP A 148 2.24 -9.79 -6.30
CA TRP A 148 2.07 -11.22 -6.50
C TRP A 148 0.65 -11.68 -6.14
N VAL A 149 0.08 -11.09 -5.09
CA VAL A 149 -1.32 -11.36 -4.70
C VAL A 149 -2.27 -10.85 -5.77
N GLU A 150 -2.07 -9.62 -6.27
CA GLU A 150 -2.89 -9.04 -7.34
C GLU A 150 -2.79 -9.86 -8.64
N LEU A 151 -1.59 -10.28 -9.02
CA LEU A 151 -1.39 -11.13 -10.20
C LEU A 151 -2.04 -12.51 -10.03
N ALA A 152 -1.95 -13.11 -8.84
CA ALA A 152 -2.60 -14.37 -8.53
C ALA A 152 -4.13 -14.25 -8.62
N ASN A 153 -4.71 -13.20 -8.05
CA ASN A 153 -6.15 -12.93 -8.12
C ASN A 153 -6.61 -12.71 -9.57
N LYS A 154 -5.85 -11.95 -10.35
CA LYS A 154 -6.15 -11.71 -11.77
C LYS A 154 -6.17 -13.04 -12.55
N ARG A 155 -5.14 -13.86 -12.40
CA ARG A 155 -5.06 -15.19 -13.06
C ARG A 155 -6.20 -16.11 -12.61
N TRP A 156 -6.57 -16.07 -11.35
CA TRP A 156 -7.67 -16.86 -10.83
C TRP A 156 -9.01 -16.44 -11.44
N LEU A 157 -9.29 -15.13 -11.51
CA LEU A 157 -10.49 -14.60 -12.16
C LEU A 157 -10.53 -14.95 -13.65
N GLU A 158 -9.42 -14.81 -14.38
CA GLU A 158 -9.31 -15.19 -15.78
C GLU A 158 -9.58 -16.70 -15.98
N ALA A 159 -9.05 -17.54 -15.09
CA ALA A 159 -9.28 -18.98 -15.14
C ALA A 159 -10.78 -19.33 -14.95
N GLN A 160 -11.45 -18.66 -14.01
CA GLN A 160 -12.90 -18.84 -13.80
C GLN A 160 -13.71 -18.38 -15.00
N GLN A 161 -13.42 -17.20 -15.55
CA GLN A 161 -14.14 -16.64 -16.71
C GLN A 161 -13.97 -17.51 -17.97
N ASN A 162 -12.81 -18.12 -18.15
CA ASN A 162 -12.51 -19.01 -19.27
C ASN A 162 -12.98 -20.45 -19.07
N GLY A 163 -13.68 -20.75 -17.98
CA GLY A 163 -14.19 -22.11 -17.70
C GLY A 163 -13.06 -23.10 -17.46
N PHE A 164 -11.96 -22.69 -16.86
CA PHE A 164 -10.82 -23.53 -16.54
C PHE A 164 -11.28 -24.75 -15.72
N GLN A 165 -10.91 -25.94 -16.16
CA GLN A 165 -11.18 -27.19 -15.46
C GLN A 165 -9.90 -27.62 -14.74
N PRO A 166 -9.88 -27.55 -13.39
CA PRO A 166 -8.70 -27.96 -12.64
C PRO A 166 -8.48 -29.47 -12.77
N SER A 167 -7.23 -29.87 -12.78
CA SER A 167 -6.81 -31.28 -12.85
C SER A 167 -5.83 -31.62 -11.73
N GLY A 168 -5.69 -32.90 -11.43
CA GLY A 168 -4.78 -33.38 -10.40
C GLY A 168 -5.51 -33.82 -9.13
N LYS A 169 -4.76 -33.94 -8.03
CA LYS A 169 -5.30 -34.36 -6.74
C LYS A 169 -5.97 -33.17 -6.04
N ARG A 170 -7.23 -33.35 -5.63
CA ARG A 170 -7.90 -32.42 -4.73
C ARG A 170 -7.36 -32.59 -3.32
N VAL A 171 -7.02 -31.49 -2.69
CA VAL A 171 -6.60 -31.42 -1.28
C VAL A 171 -7.40 -30.32 -0.59
N VAL A 172 -7.60 -30.51 0.70
CA VAL A 172 -8.23 -29.50 1.57
C VAL A 172 -7.23 -29.13 2.66
N GLY A 173 -6.96 -27.86 2.82
CA GLY A 173 -6.20 -27.32 3.94
C GLY A 173 -7.17 -26.63 4.88
N SER A 174 -7.18 -27.00 6.16
CA SER A 174 -8.10 -26.45 7.15
C SER A 174 -7.35 -25.65 8.19
N ASP A 175 -7.81 -24.41 8.42
CA ASP A 175 -7.44 -23.58 9.56
C ASP A 175 -8.59 -23.63 10.56
N ILE A 176 -8.39 -24.36 11.66
CA ILE A 176 -9.45 -24.67 12.61
C ILE A 176 -9.45 -23.64 13.72
N ALA A 177 -10.48 -22.79 13.75
CA ALA A 177 -10.75 -21.93 14.87
C ALA A 177 -11.51 -22.73 15.97
N GLY A 178 -10.99 -22.71 17.19
CA GLY A 178 -11.72 -23.25 18.34
C GLY A 178 -13.00 -22.46 18.67
N MET A 179 -13.48 -22.55 19.90
CA MET A 179 -14.70 -21.87 20.40
C MET A 179 -14.57 -20.33 20.48
N GLY A 180 -13.54 -19.73 19.88
CA GLY A 180 -13.25 -18.28 19.90
C GLY A 180 -14.12 -17.45 18.97
N ARG A 181 -13.61 -16.25 18.61
CA ARG A 181 -14.26 -15.30 17.68
C ARG A 181 -13.87 -15.53 16.22
N ASP A 182 -12.84 -16.34 15.99
CA ASP A 182 -12.31 -16.62 14.66
C ASP A 182 -13.18 -17.64 13.93
N ASN A 183 -13.06 -17.66 12.61
CA ASN A 183 -13.76 -18.62 11.76
C ASN A 183 -12.83 -19.78 11.41
N THR A 184 -13.39 -20.99 11.34
CA THR A 184 -12.74 -22.10 10.66
C THR A 184 -12.81 -21.88 9.15
N VAL A 185 -11.67 -22.04 8.46
CA VAL A 185 -11.57 -21.85 7.02
C VAL A 185 -11.00 -23.10 6.37
N ASP A 186 -11.75 -23.69 5.45
CA ASP A 186 -11.31 -24.78 4.61
C ASP A 186 -10.94 -24.26 3.22
N CYS A 187 -9.70 -24.44 2.81
CA CYS A 187 -9.19 -24.10 1.49
C CYS A 187 -9.21 -25.35 0.58
N HIS A 188 -10.00 -25.31 -0.46
CA HIS A 188 -10.08 -26.38 -1.46
C HIS A 188 -9.14 -26.08 -2.63
N LYS A 189 -8.23 -26.99 -2.92
CA LYS A 189 -7.19 -26.83 -3.91
C LYS A 189 -7.03 -28.05 -4.83
N TRP A 190 -6.80 -27.79 -6.12
CA TRP A 190 -6.46 -28.77 -7.15
C TRP A 190 -5.11 -28.41 -7.76
N GLY A 191 -4.04 -29.17 -7.49
CA GLY A 191 -2.71 -28.77 -7.96
C GLY A 191 -2.35 -27.36 -7.50
N ASP A 192 -2.18 -26.42 -8.40
CA ASP A 192 -1.89 -25.00 -8.11
C ASP A 192 -3.11 -24.08 -8.16
N TYR A 193 -4.29 -24.64 -8.40
CA TYR A 193 -5.54 -23.88 -8.48
C TYR A 193 -6.33 -23.97 -7.16
N VAL A 194 -6.61 -22.81 -6.56
CA VAL A 194 -7.52 -22.70 -5.41
C VAL A 194 -8.94 -22.59 -5.94
N GLU A 195 -9.79 -23.57 -5.58
CA GLU A 195 -11.17 -23.64 -6.04
C GLU A 195 -12.07 -22.67 -5.28
N ASN A 196 -12.10 -22.81 -3.96
CA ASN A 196 -12.87 -21.96 -3.05
C ASN A 196 -12.34 -22.02 -1.63
N PHE A 197 -12.91 -21.15 -0.80
CA PHE A 197 -12.77 -21.18 0.65
C PHE A 197 -14.16 -21.37 1.28
N ASP A 198 -14.31 -22.38 2.12
CA ASP A 198 -15.49 -22.54 2.94
C ASP A 198 -15.22 -21.95 4.32
N VAL A 199 -15.98 -20.93 4.70
CA VAL A 199 -15.81 -20.20 5.96
C VAL A 199 -16.93 -20.56 6.89
N ASN A 200 -16.60 -21.23 7.99
CA ASN A 200 -17.56 -21.71 8.97
C ASN A 200 -17.31 -21.10 10.34
N ASN A 201 -18.36 -20.57 10.95
CA ASN A 201 -18.27 -20.02 12.29
C ASN A 201 -18.70 -21.11 13.31
N LYS A 202 -17.85 -21.36 14.32
CA LYS A 202 -18.15 -22.23 15.47
C LYS A 202 -18.47 -23.70 15.10
N LEU A 203 -17.72 -24.28 14.19
CA LEU A 203 -17.79 -25.74 13.99
C LEU A 203 -17.11 -26.47 15.16
N ASP A 204 -17.85 -27.29 15.82
CA ASP A 204 -17.32 -28.26 16.79
C ASP A 204 -16.96 -29.56 16.03
N TYR A 205 -15.66 -29.74 15.75
CA TYR A 205 -15.16 -30.91 15.02
C TYR A 205 -15.19 -32.20 15.87
N VAL A 206 -15.65 -32.14 17.11
CA VAL A 206 -15.76 -33.31 17.99
C VAL A 206 -17.02 -34.15 17.67
N VAL A 207 -17.88 -33.68 16.77
CA VAL A 207 -19.19 -34.34 16.44
C VAL A 207 -19.19 -34.94 15.01
N LEU A 208 -18.03 -35.16 14.41
CA LEU A 208 -17.92 -35.88 13.12
C LEU A 208 -17.44 -37.31 13.30
#